data_6ef6fa21ccb211b15b883c6c78a447c1
#
_entry.id   6ef6fa21ccb211b15b883c6c78a447c1
#
_cell.length_a   1.000
_cell.length_b   1.000
_cell.length_c   1.000
_cell.angle_alpha   90.00
_cell.angle_beta   90.00
_cell.angle_gamma   90.00
#
_symmetry.space_group_name_H-M   'P 1'
#
loop_
_entity.id
_entity.type
_entity.pdbx_description
1 polymer ?
#
loop_
_entity_poly.entity_id
_entity_poly.type
_entity_poly.pdbx_seq_one_letter_code
_entity_poly.pdbx_strand_id
1 'polypeptide(L)'
;MKTATHKTALFIALRYLFSKIQHNIINVISIVSILGIMVSSAALVIVLSVFNGMQDMIGGWFNAFNPDYEITLVEGKSFAVDSFPKAEIAALPEVAAVSEVVSDLVLTSYQDRQELLRLKGVDKEYTTRNQYDKMLIDGTFELNRGEQPCAVLGAGAAGNLLLQLNRYDLLKLYYPKRTKKNLANPTDAFSTQYLYPTGVFCTNTAYDQEYVFCPIEFARTLMRYEGEVTSIEVQLKESGHYEKSQSKIQTIVGPKYKVLNKFQQEESLFKTMQSEKLVIYVILAFILFVAAFNIIGSIGMLVLEKQRDTAVLRSMGASKGLIQRIFLYEGMGTSLIGGLSGLILGAIICLLQQAFHIVKLGGDGTNYLISYYPVQMRVWDFLAVLATVLIISLLTSIIPARKLRKSIQTNPI
;
A
#
# COMPACT_ATOMS: atom_id res chain seq x y z
N MET A 1 45.05 -23.21 -2.46
CA MET A 1 45.65 -21.87 -2.65
C MET A 1 44.63 -20.72 -2.83
N LYS A 2 43.53 -20.84 -3.57
CA LYS A 2 42.57 -19.73 -3.76
C LYS A 2 41.87 -19.26 -2.46
N THR A 3 41.52 -20.17 -1.55
CA THR A 3 40.89 -19.87 -0.25
C THR A 3 41.78 -19.13 0.74
N ALA A 4 43.08 -19.43 0.77
CA ALA A 4 44.06 -18.73 1.63
C ALA A 4 44.21 -17.26 1.20
N THR A 5 44.23 -16.99 -0.11
CA THR A 5 44.34 -15.62 -0.67
C THR A 5 43.12 -14.73 -0.33
N HIS A 6 41.92 -15.30 -0.22
CA HIS A 6 40.73 -14.56 0.19
C HIS A 6 40.75 -14.18 1.68
N LYS A 7 41.15 -15.12 2.55
CA LYS A 7 41.24 -14.84 4.00
C LYS A 7 42.29 -13.77 4.31
N THR A 8 43.44 -13.82 3.64
CA THR A 8 44.52 -12.82 3.81
C THR A 8 44.06 -11.43 3.31
N ALA A 9 43.38 -11.35 2.15
CA ALA A 9 42.86 -10.09 1.63
C ALA A 9 41.84 -9.46 2.57
N LEU A 10 40.90 -10.26 3.11
CA LEU A 10 39.90 -9.80 4.05
C LEU A 10 40.52 -9.31 5.36
N PHE A 11 41.48 -10.05 5.89
CA PHE A 11 42.20 -9.68 7.14
C PHE A 11 42.90 -8.32 6.99
N ILE A 12 43.61 -8.11 5.88
CA ILE A 12 44.31 -6.83 5.62
C ILE A 12 43.30 -5.70 5.41
N ALA A 13 42.22 -5.93 4.67
CA ALA A 13 41.15 -4.93 4.43
C ALA A 13 40.50 -4.49 5.75
N LEU A 14 40.12 -5.41 6.62
CA LEU A 14 39.59 -5.11 7.95
C LEU A 14 40.55 -4.30 8.80
N ARG A 15 41.86 -4.64 8.74
CA ARG A 15 42.88 -3.90 9.49
C ARG A 15 43.08 -2.48 8.96
N TYR A 16 42.90 -2.25 7.66
CA TYR A 16 42.92 -0.90 7.07
C TYR A 16 41.70 -0.10 7.48
N LEU A 17 40.52 -0.67 7.49
CA LEU A 17 39.27 -0.05 7.91
C LEU A 17 39.28 0.45 9.36
N PHE A 18 39.92 -0.32 10.29
CA PHE A 18 39.95 -0.02 11.74
C PHE A 18 41.27 0.52 12.23
N SER A 19 42.24 0.80 11.35
CA SER A 19 43.56 1.29 11.72
C SER A 19 43.45 2.73 12.25
N LYS A 20 43.87 2.92 13.51
CA LYS A 20 44.05 4.22 14.16
C LYS A 20 45.30 4.92 13.59
N ILE A 21 45.24 5.50 12.43
CA ILE A 21 46.33 6.33 11.92
C ILE A 21 45.88 7.79 11.88
N GLN A 22 46.65 8.64 12.55
CA GLN A 22 46.66 10.09 12.64
C GLN A 22 45.75 10.84 11.64
N HIS A 23 45.13 11.93 12.12
CA HIS A 23 44.29 12.93 11.46
C HIS A 23 44.60 13.22 9.98
N ASN A 24 44.31 12.28 9.08
CA ASN A 24 44.49 12.46 7.66
C ASN A 24 43.17 12.72 6.96
N ILE A 25 43.20 13.57 5.97
CA ILE A 25 42.08 13.93 5.06
C ILE A 25 41.31 12.68 4.57
N ILE A 26 41.99 11.53 4.44
CA ILE A 26 41.45 10.25 3.98
C ILE A 26 40.43 9.68 4.94
N ASN A 27 40.68 9.76 6.28
CA ASN A 27 39.71 9.30 7.28
C ASN A 27 38.41 10.11 7.18
N VAL A 28 38.51 11.42 6.92
CA VAL A 28 37.35 12.29 6.72
C VAL A 28 36.55 11.87 5.48
N ILE A 29 37.22 11.58 4.36
CA ILE A 29 36.56 11.15 3.12
C ILE A 29 35.86 9.80 3.32
N SER A 30 36.50 8.86 4.01
CA SER A 30 35.90 7.55 4.34
C SER A 30 34.69 7.69 5.26
N ILE A 31 34.77 8.55 6.28
CA ILE A 31 33.64 8.84 7.19
C ILE A 31 32.49 9.49 6.41
N VAL A 32 32.77 10.45 5.54
CA VAL A 32 31.76 11.09 4.68
C VAL A 32 31.07 10.05 3.79
N SER A 33 31.84 9.11 3.24
CA SER A 33 31.29 8.02 2.42
C SER A 33 30.38 7.08 3.25
N ILE A 34 30.81 6.71 4.48
CA ILE A 34 29.99 5.90 5.39
C ILE A 34 28.71 6.66 5.77
N LEU A 35 28.79 7.94 6.14
CA LEU A 35 27.66 8.75 6.50
C LEU A 35 26.67 8.92 5.32
N GLY A 36 27.18 9.14 4.12
CA GLY A 36 26.33 9.25 2.92
C GLY A 36 25.50 7.99 2.66
N ILE A 37 26.14 6.81 2.77
CA ILE A 37 25.45 5.53 2.61
C ILE A 37 24.51 5.27 3.79
N MET A 38 24.93 5.60 5.01
CA MET A 38 24.11 5.46 6.22
C MET A 38 22.81 6.27 6.11
N VAL A 39 22.91 7.54 5.74
CA VAL A 39 21.73 8.42 5.59
C VAL A 39 20.83 7.92 4.47
N SER A 40 21.39 7.55 3.31
CA SER A 40 20.61 7.07 2.17
C SER A 40 19.92 5.73 2.46
N SER A 41 20.57 4.78 3.13
CA SER A 41 19.96 3.50 3.50
C SER A 41 18.93 3.67 4.63
N ALA A 42 19.17 4.58 5.59
CA ALA A 42 18.16 4.92 6.61
C ALA A 42 16.92 5.55 5.96
N ALA A 43 17.10 6.49 5.03
CA ALA A 43 15.99 7.10 4.28
C ALA A 43 15.17 6.06 3.51
N LEU A 44 15.84 5.09 2.85
CA LEU A 44 15.15 3.97 2.17
C LEU A 44 14.26 3.20 3.13
N VAL A 45 14.78 2.80 4.30
CA VAL A 45 14.01 2.04 5.31
C VAL A 45 12.83 2.86 5.83
N ILE A 46 13.06 4.12 6.19
CA ILE A 46 12.02 5.00 6.75
C ILE A 46 10.89 5.19 5.74
N VAL A 47 11.23 5.57 4.50
CA VAL A 47 10.23 5.88 3.47
C VAL A 47 9.44 4.63 3.09
N LEU A 48 10.08 3.46 2.92
CA LEU A 48 9.38 2.21 2.64
C LEU A 48 8.48 1.80 3.80
N SER A 49 8.92 1.97 5.05
CA SER A 49 8.13 1.63 6.24
C SER A 49 6.91 2.55 6.41
N VAL A 50 7.06 3.85 6.14
CA VAL A 50 5.94 4.80 6.12
C VAL A 50 4.96 4.44 4.99
N PHE A 51 5.46 4.13 3.81
CA PHE A 51 4.62 3.74 2.68
C PHE A 51 3.81 2.47 2.95
N ASN A 52 4.43 1.46 3.57
CA ASN A 52 3.72 0.25 4.01
C ASN A 52 2.65 0.59 5.06
N GLY A 53 2.97 1.44 6.03
CA GLY A 53 2.00 1.88 7.04
C GLY A 53 0.81 2.59 6.42
N MET A 54 1.03 3.50 5.46
CA MET A 54 -0.05 4.14 4.71
C MET A 54 -0.88 3.12 3.91
N GLN A 55 -0.23 2.16 3.25
CA GLN A 55 -0.90 1.12 2.49
C GLN A 55 -1.80 0.25 3.38
N ASP A 56 -1.29 -0.16 4.55
CA ASP A 56 -2.07 -0.95 5.52
C ASP A 56 -3.22 -0.13 6.13
N MET A 57 -3.01 1.15 6.37
CA MET A 57 -4.04 2.09 6.84
C MET A 57 -5.16 2.27 5.82
N ILE A 58 -4.82 2.58 4.58
CA ILE A 58 -5.79 2.72 3.49
C ILE A 58 -6.52 1.40 3.27
N GLY A 59 -5.80 0.27 3.25
CA GLY A 59 -6.41 -1.05 3.20
C GLY A 59 -7.37 -1.31 4.36
N GLY A 60 -7.08 -0.82 5.56
CA GLY A 60 -7.93 -0.88 6.73
C GLY A 60 -9.26 -0.12 6.56
N TRP A 61 -9.23 1.07 5.96
CA TRP A 61 -10.44 1.85 5.69
C TRP A 61 -11.38 1.14 4.69
N PHE A 62 -10.81 0.60 3.61
CA PHE A 62 -11.59 -0.19 2.66
C PHE A 62 -12.10 -1.50 3.25
N ASN A 63 -11.35 -2.13 4.17
CA ASN A 63 -11.77 -3.37 4.82
C ASN A 63 -13.04 -3.23 5.67
N ALA A 64 -13.30 -2.05 6.19
CA ALA A 64 -14.47 -1.79 6.99
C ALA A 64 -15.75 -1.66 6.13
N PHE A 65 -15.60 -1.22 4.88
CA PHE A 65 -16.70 -1.00 3.94
C PHE A 65 -16.88 -2.15 2.94
N ASN A 66 -15.76 -2.67 2.40
CA ASN A 66 -15.78 -3.72 1.39
C ASN A 66 -15.90 -5.11 2.03
N PRO A 67 -16.69 -6.00 1.41
CA PRO A 67 -16.77 -7.40 1.81
C PRO A 67 -15.43 -8.13 1.53
N ASP A 68 -15.21 -9.27 2.17
CA ASP A 68 -14.04 -10.09 1.88
C ASP A 68 -14.05 -10.60 0.43
N TYR A 69 -15.26 -10.94 -0.09
CA TYR A 69 -15.46 -11.21 -1.51
C TYR A 69 -16.73 -10.56 -2.02
N GLU A 70 -16.61 -10.02 -3.23
CA GLU A 70 -17.74 -9.59 -4.03
C GLU A 70 -17.87 -10.51 -5.26
N ILE A 71 -19.08 -11.05 -5.47
CA ILE A 71 -19.39 -11.94 -6.58
C ILE A 71 -20.32 -11.22 -7.54
N THR A 72 -19.84 -10.99 -8.76
CA THR A 72 -20.57 -10.30 -9.82
C THR A 72 -20.64 -11.17 -11.07
N LEU A 73 -21.49 -10.82 -12.03
CA LEU A 73 -21.45 -11.42 -13.36
C LEU A 73 -20.18 -11.02 -14.11
N VAL A 74 -19.68 -11.92 -14.96
CA VAL A 74 -18.60 -11.57 -15.92
C VAL A 74 -19.17 -10.66 -17.01
N GLU A 75 -20.38 -10.96 -17.50
CA GLU A 75 -21.11 -10.15 -18.48
C GLU A 75 -22.54 -9.90 -18.01
N GLY A 76 -22.94 -8.64 -17.94
CA GLY A 76 -24.25 -8.21 -17.46
C GLY A 76 -24.20 -7.37 -16.21
N LYS A 77 -25.34 -6.84 -15.77
CA LYS A 77 -25.45 -5.97 -14.58
C LYS A 77 -26.14 -6.66 -13.41
N SER A 78 -27.01 -7.62 -13.67
CA SER A 78 -27.84 -8.25 -12.62
C SER A 78 -28.11 -9.71 -12.95
N PHE A 79 -28.37 -10.53 -11.94
CA PHE A 79 -28.71 -11.94 -12.06
C PHE A 79 -29.75 -12.36 -11.03
N ALA A 80 -30.54 -13.39 -11.39
CA ALA A 80 -31.58 -13.92 -10.50
C ALA A 80 -30.93 -14.69 -9.32
N VAL A 81 -31.37 -14.38 -8.12
CA VAL A 81 -30.86 -15.02 -6.88
C VAL A 81 -31.20 -16.51 -6.84
N ASP A 82 -32.36 -16.90 -7.35
CA ASP A 82 -32.85 -18.30 -7.33
C ASP A 82 -31.91 -19.26 -8.07
N SER A 83 -31.15 -18.78 -9.06
CA SER A 83 -30.20 -19.57 -9.84
C SER A 83 -28.79 -19.58 -9.24
N PHE A 84 -28.55 -18.85 -8.13
CA PHE A 84 -27.24 -18.69 -7.52
C PHE A 84 -27.05 -19.65 -6.34
N PRO A 85 -25.91 -20.35 -6.20
CA PRO A 85 -25.67 -21.34 -5.17
C PRO A 85 -25.35 -20.72 -3.79
N LYS A 86 -26.21 -19.78 -3.31
CA LYS A 86 -26.02 -19.04 -2.05
C LYS A 86 -25.87 -20.00 -0.84
N ALA A 87 -26.68 -21.06 -0.80
CA ALA A 87 -26.67 -22.02 0.30
C ALA A 87 -25.35 -22.82 0.39
N GLU A 88 -24.76 -23.17 -0.76
CA GLU A 88 -23.48 -23.89 -0.80
C GLU A 88 -22.32 -23.02 -0.30
N ILE A 89 -22.33 -21.74 -0.64
CA ILE A 89 -21.32 -20.77 -0.17
C ILE A 89 -21.48 -20.55 1.34
N ALA A 90 -22.72 -20.36 1.82
CA ALA A 90 -23.01 -20.14 3.23
C ALA A 90 -22.64 -21.37 4.10
N ALA A 91 -22.64 -22.58 3.52
CA ALA A 91 -22.25 -23.81 4.20
C ALA A 91 -20.73 -23.97 4.39
N LEU A 92 -19.90 -23.12 3.74
CA LEU A 92 -18.45 -23.18 3.91
C LEU A 92 -18.05 -22.78 5.34
N PRO A 93 -17.16 -23.54 6.01
CA PRO A 93 -16.82 -23.31 7.42
C PRO A 93 -16.14 -21.95 7.66
N GLU A 94 -15.45 -21.42 6.66
CA GLU A 94 -14.79 -20.13 6.68
C GLU A 94 -15.72 -18.92 6.49
N VAL A 95 -16.96 -19.14 5.99
CA VAL A 95 -17.92 -18.07 5.69
C VAL A 95 -18.70 -17.69 6.94
N ALA A 96 -18.79 -16.38 7.21
CA ALA A 96 -19.56 -15.81 8.31
C ALA A 96 -20.96 -15.38 7.86
N ALA A 97 -21.05 -14.74 6.69
CA ALA A 97 -22.31 -14.26 6.14
C ALA A 97 -22.24 -14.14 4.61
N VAL A 98 -23.42 -14.26 3.97
CA VAL A 98 -23.61 -14.08 2.53
C VAL A 98 -24.78 -13.13 2.33
N SER A 99 -24.50 -11.92 1.86
CA SER A 99 -25.49 -10.84 1.72
C SER A 99 -25.81 -10.55 0.26
N GLU A 100 -27.05 -10.22 0.00
CA GLU A 100 -27.54 -9.80 -1.31
C GLU A 100 -27.41 -8.30 -1.44
N VAL A 101 -26.94 -7.84 -2.61
CA VAL A 101 -26.76 -6.41 -2.87
C VAL A 101 -27.32 -6.03 -4.23
N VAL A 102 -28.06 -4.93 -4.24
CA VAL A 102 -28.50 -4.24 -5.45
C VAL A 102 -27.90 -2.84 -5.46
N SER A 103 -27.00 -2.57 -6.40
CA SER A 103 -26.29 -1.29 -6.46
C SER A 103 -26.23 -0.73 -7.87
N ASP A 104 -26.62 0.52 -8.02
CA ASP A 104 -26.45 1.28 -9.28
C ASP A 104 -26.44 2.80 -8.98
N LEU A 105 -26.06 3.59 -9.99
CA LEU A 105 -26.10 5.05 -9.90
C LEU A 105 -27.51 5.58 -9.97
N VAL A 106 -27.86 6.46 -9.06
CA VAL A 106 -29.17 7.13 -8.97
C VAL A 106 -28.98 8.64 -8.84
N LEU A 107 -29.86 9.41 -9.45
CA LEU A 107 -29.90 10.84 -9.19
C LEU A 107 -30.69 11.05 -7.90
N THR A 108 -30.02 11.57 -6.89
CA THR A 108 -30.59 11.86 -5.57
C THR A 108 -30.82 13.36 -5.44
N SER A 109 -31.99 13.75 -5.01
CA SER A 109 -32.37 15.15 -4.78
C SER A 109 -32.81 15.34 -3.33
N TYR A 110 -32.30 16.38 -2.71
CA TYR A 110 -32.73 16.83 -1.39
C TYR A 110 -32.94 18.33 -1.43
N GLN A 111 -34.20 18.76 -1.19
CA GLN A 111 -34.66 20.15 -1.44
C GLN A 111 -34.29 20.58 -2.87
N ASP A 112 -33.50 21.65 -3.05
CA ASP A 112 -33.11 22.19 -4.36
C ASP A 112 -31.76 21.67 -4.86
N ARG A 113 -31.14 20.74 -4.14
CA ARG A 113 -29.83 20.16 -4.50
C ARG A 113 -29.95 18.78 -5.08
N GLN A 114 -29.06 18.47 -6.01
CA GLN A 114 -29.04 17.18 -6.69
C GLN A 114 -27.64 16.67 -6.78
N GLU A 115 -27.46 15.36 -6.54
CA GLU A 115 -26.20 14.64 -6.62
C GLU A 115 -26.42 13.28 -7.29
N LEU A 116 -25.43 12.84 -8.06
CA LEU A 116 -25.42 11.50 -8.64
C LEU A 116 -24.70 10.57 -7.65
N LEU A 117 -25.46 9.72 -6.98
CA LEU A 117 -24.95 8.85 -5.93
C LEU A 117 -25.15 7.38 -6.30
N ARG A 118 -24.31 6.51 -5.75
CA ARG A 118 -24.43 5.06 -5.83
C ARG A 118 -25.34 4.56 -4.72
N LEU A 119 -26.54 4.19 -5.08
CA LEU A 119 -27.46 3.55 -4.15
C LEU A 119 -27.04 2.10 -3.94
N LYS A 120 -26.85 1.70 -2.69
CA LYS A 120 -26.51 0.34 -2.28
C LYS A 120 -27.63 -0.20 -1.41
N GLY A 121 -28.51 -0.99 -2.03
CA GLY A 121 -29.58 -1.72 -1.35
C GLY A 121 -29.03 -3.01 -0.75
N VAL A 122 -29.18 -3.18 0.55
CA VAL A 122 -28.61 -4.29 1.31
C VAL A 122 -29.69 -5.03 2.10
N ASP A 123 -29.45 -6.33 2.35
CA ASP A 123 -30.33 -7.18 3.12
C ASP A 123 -30.17 -6.98 4.64
N LYS A 124 -31.03 -7.64 5.43
CA LYS A 124 -30.98 -7.54 6.90
C LYS A 124 -29.69 -8.15 7.49
N GLU A 125 -29.11 -9.14 6.85
CA GLU A 125 -27.89 -9.80 7.30
C GLU A 125 -26.70 -8.83 7.20
N TYR A 126 -26.73 -7.94 6.23
CA TYR A 126 -25.72 -6.88 6.07
C TYR A 126 -25.70 -5.93 7.26
N THR A 127 -26.86 -5.54 7.79
CA THR A 127 -26.98 -4.58 8.91
C THR A 127 -26.58 -5.13 10.26
N THR A 128 -26.60 -6.48 10.43
CA THR A 128 -26.18 -7.12 11.69
C THR A 128 -24.66 -7.12 11.91
N ARG A 129 -23.89 -6.69 10.94
CA ARG A 129 -22.43 -6.50 11.05
C ARG A 129 -22.15 -5.28 11.93
N ASN A 130 -21.74 -5.51 13.18
CA ASN A 130 -21.46 -4.48 14.21
C ASN A 130 -20.36 -3.44 13.86
N GLN A 131 -19.93 -3.32 12.60
CA GLN A 131 -18.84 -2.45 12.20
C GLN A 131 -19.33 -1.05 11.75
N TYR A 132 -20.58 -0.94 11.33
CA TYR A 132 -21.10 0.31 10.76
C TYR A 132 -21.34 1.39 11.81
N ASP A 133 -21.65 1.01 13.05
CA ASP A 133 -21.83 1.96 14.16
C ASP A 133 -20.57 2.77 14.46
N LYS A 134 -19.39 2.16 14.19
CA LYS A 134 -18.09 2.85 14.38
C LYS A 134 -17.78 3.90 13.30
N MET A 135 -18.48 3.83 12.17
CA MET A 135 -18.29 4.76 11.06
C MET A 135 -19.32 5.89 11.08
N LEU A 136 -20.37 5.77 11.89
CA LEU A 136 -21.39 6.82 12.01
C LEU A 136 -20.80 8.05 12.68
N ILE A 137 -21.01 9.19 12.05
CA ILE A 137 -20.66 10.50 12.59
C ILE A 137 -21.91 11.26 13.07
N ASP A 138 -23.09 10.92 12.55
CA ASP A 138 -24.37 11.48 12.98
C ASP A 138 -25.50 10.47 12.73
N GLY A 139 -26.52 10.46 13.59
CA GLY A 139 -27.70 9.60 13.49
C GLY A 139 -27.46 8.12 13.82
N THR A 140 -28.19 7.23 13.15
CA THR A 140 -28.15 5.76 13.36
C THR A 140 -28.07 5.01 12.04
N PHE A 141 -27.42 3.81 12.02
CA PHE A 141 -27.42 2.93 10.86
C PHE A 141 -28.70 2.09 10.82
N GLU A 142 -29.82 2.77 10.67
CA GLU A 142 -31.13 2.17 10.59
C GLU A 142 -31.68 2.33 9.16
N LEU A 143 -31.87 1.20 8.46
CA LEU A 143 -32.36 1.21 7.09
C LEU A 143 -33.88 1.05 6.99
N ASN A 144 -34.55 0.67 8.09
CA ASN A 144 -36.00 0.57 8.18
C ASN A 144 -36.49 1.13 9.51
N ARG A 145 -37.44 2.03 9.48
CA ARG A 145 -38.15 2.51 10.66
C ARG A 145 -39.61 2.08 10.56
N GLY A 146 -39.91 0.90 11.11
CA GLY A 146 -41.18 0.24 10.86
C GLY A 146 -41.32 -0.15 9.39
N GLU A 147 -42.32 0.35 8.72
CA GLU A 147 -42.54 0.17 7.26
C GLU A 147 -41.85 1.22 6.38
N GLN A 148 -41.29 2.26 6.97
CA GLN A 148 -40.66 3.35 6.21
C GLN A 148 -39.21 2.97 5.85
N PRO A 149 -38.87 3.00 4.54
CA PRO A 149 -37.52 2.79 4.11
C PRO A 149 -36.65 4.01 4.43
N CYS A 150 -35.47 3.75 4.99
CA CYS A 150 -34.53 4.77 5.44
C CYS A 150 -33.21 4.71 4.65
N ALA A 151 -32.47 5.80 4.72
CA ALA A 151 -31.18 5.95 4.06
C ALA A 151 -30.08 6.38 5.02
N VAL A 152 -28.88 5.81 4.84
CA VAL A 152 -27.66 6.27 5.49
C VAL A 152 -26.70 6.73 4.40
N LEU A 153 -26.27 8.00 4.48
CA LEU A 153 -25.45 8.65 3.45
C LEU A 153 -24.01 8.77 3.89
N GLY A 154 -23.08 8.76 2.94
CA GLY A 154 -21.71 9.17 3.21
C GLY A 154 -21.60 10.65 3.55
N ALA A 155 -20.63 11.02 4.39
CA ALA A 155 -20.44 12.38 4.90
C ALA A 155 -20.28 13.42 3.78
N GLY A 156 -19.55 13.08 2.71
CA GLY A 156 -19.37 13.95 1.56
C GLY A 156 -20.67 14.17 0.80
N ALA A 157 -21.43 13.09 0.52
CA ALA A 157 -22.74 13.17 -0.14
C ALA A 157 -23.75 13.98 0.71
N ALA A 158 -23.78 13.75 2.02
CA ALA A 158 -24.61 14.52 2.95
C ALA A 158 -24.23 16.00 2.98
N GLY A 159 -22.93 16.31 2.96
CA GLY A 159 -22.41 17.68 2.91
C GLY A 159 -22.79 18.40 1.62
N ASN A 160 -22.64 17.77 0.46
CA ASN A 160 -22.99 18.34 -0.85
C ASN A 160 -24.49 18.62 -0.97
N LEU A 161 -25.32 17.73 -0.40
CA LEU A 161 -26.77 17.90 -0.36
C LEU A 161 -27.22 18.87 0.75
N LEU A 162 -26.35 19.31 1.65
CA LEU A 162 -26.66 20.04 2.89
C LEU A 162 -27.74 19.32 3.73
N LEU A 163 -27.58 18.00 3.86
CA LEU A 163 -28.51 17.13 4.56
C LEU A 163 -28.61 17.50 6.04
N GLN A 164 -29.85 17.53 6.55
CA GLN A 164 -30.15 17.74 7.97
C GLN A 164 -31.03 16.59 8.47
N LEU A 165 -30.50 15.73 9.36
CA LEU A 165 -31.21 14.55 9.86
C LEU A 165 -32.44 14.87 10.72
N ASN A 166 -32.53 16.07 11.28
CA ASN A 166 -33.60 16.48 12.20
C ASN A 166 -34.78 17.13 11.48
N ARG A 167 -34.82 17.12 10.15
CA ARG A 167 -35.93 17.61 9.33
C ARG A 167 -36.72 16.45 8.75
N TYR A 168 -38.02 16.68 8.54
CA TYR A 168 -38.93 15.72 7.89
C TYR A 168 -38.79 15.66 6.35
N ASP A 169 -37.71 16.28 5.81
CA ASP A 169 -37.49 16.32 4.38
C ASP A 169 -36.96 14.96 3.90
N LEU A 170 -37.59 14.44 2.84
CA LEU A 170 -37.24 13.16 2.27
C LEU A 170 -36.22 13.33 1.14
N LEU A 171 -35.33 12.34 1.02
CA LEU A 171 -34.49 12.16 -0.16
C LEU A 171 -35.37 11.67 -1.31
N LYS A 172 -35.33 12.33 -2.44
CA LYS A 172 -35.99 11.93 -3.65
C LYS A 172 -35.00 11.31 -4.62
N LEU A 173 -35.26 10.05 -5.01
CA LEU A 173 -34.37 9.30 -5.88
C LEU A 173 -35.04 9.07 -7.23
N TYR A 174 -34.24 9.25 -8.29
CA TYR A 174 -34.65 9.04 -9.67
C TYR A 174 -33.76 7.97 -10.30
N TYR A 175 -34.40 6.99 -10.93
CA TYR A 175 -33.71 5.95 -11.69
C TYR A 175 -34.34 5.79 -13.08
N PRO A 176 -33.54 5.71 -14.18
CA PRO A 176 -34.08 5.60 -15.52
C PRO A 176 -34.79 4.25 -15.70
N LYS A 177 -36.01 4.30 -16.26
CA LYS A 177 -36.77 3.08 -16.56
C LYS A 177 -36.16 2.34 -17.74
N ARG A 178 -36.00 1.04 -17.64
CA ARG A 178 -35.46 0.14 -18.70
C ARG A 178 -36.42 -0.04 -19.91
N THR A 179 -37.48 0.72 -20.06
CA THR A 179 -38.55 0.50 -21.05
C THR A 179 -38.20 1.16 -22.39
N LYS A 180 -38.25 0.39 -23.50
CA LYS A 180 -38.06 0.86 -24.88
C LYS A 180 -39.25 1.62 -25.48
N LYS A 181 -40.24 2.06 -24.70
CA LYS A 181 -41.40 2.79 -25.23
C LYS A 181 -41.04 4.26 -25.49
N ASN A 182 -41.49 4.77 -26.65
CA ASN A 182 -41.40 6.21 -26.98
C ASN A 182 -41.98 7.02 -25.84
N LEU A 183 -41.14 7.72 -25.12
CA LEU A 183 -41.51 8.53 -23.98
C LEU A 183 -41.91 9.90 -24.50
N ALA A 184 -43.22 10.12 -24.61
CA ALA A 184 -43.79 11.42 -25.00
C ALA A 184 -43.49 12.49 -23.91
N ASN A 185 -43.36 12.07 -22.64
CA ASN A 185 -43.00 12.95 -21.53
C ASN A 185 -41.68 12.51 -20.89
N PRO A 186 -40.68 13.41 -20.71
CA PRO A 186 -39.43 13.12 -20.05
C PRO A 186 -39.58 12.62 -18.59
N THR A 187 -40.63 13.06 -17.90
CA THR A 187 -40.92 12.63 -16.52
C THR A 187 -41.31 11.16 -16.41
N ASP A 188 -41.87 10.56 -17.46
CA ASP A 188 -42.23 9.14 -17.48
C ASP A 188 -41.04 8.24 -17.69
N ALA A 189 -39.86 8.82 -18.03
CA ALA A 189 -38.61 8.10 -18.23
C ALA A 189 -37.99 7.59 -16.93
N PHE A 190 -38.36 8.16 -15.79
CA PHE A 190 -37.74 7.86 -14.49
C PHE A 190 -38.75 7.16 -13.56
N SER A 191 -38.23 6.21 -12.78
CA SER A 191 -38.82 5.70 -11.56
C SER A 191 -38.44 6.65 -10.45
N THR A 192 -39.39 7.05 -9.61
CA THR A 192 -39.15 8.01 -8.52
C THR A 192 -39.66 7.42 -7.22
N GLN A 193 -38.79 7.44 -6.18
CA GLN A 193 -39.15 7.01 -4.83
C GLN A 193 -38.49 7.91 -3.79
N TYR A 194 -38.90 7.75 -2.52
CA TYR A 194 -38.50 8.59 -1.41
C TYR A 194 -37.93 7.78 -0.27
N LEU A 195 -36.83 8.24 0.34
CA LEU A 195 -36.16 7.67 1.52
C LEU A 195 -36.07 8.68 2.65
N TYR A 196 -36.19 8.22 3.88
CA TYR A 196 -35.99 9.04 5.06
C TYR A 196 -34.53 8.95 5.50
N PRO A 197 -33.75 10.07 5.59
CA PRO A 197 -32.39 10.02 6.03
C PRO A 197 -32.31 9.78 7.53
N THR A 198 -31.57 8.74 7.98
CA THR A 198 -31.45 8.34 9.39
C THR A 198 -30.04 8.48 9.94
N GLY A 199 -29.02 8.51 9.07
CA GLY A 199 -27.64 8.59 9.53
C GLY A 199 -26.67 9.04 8.46
N VAL A 200 -25.50 9.45 8.92
CA VAL A 200 -24.36 9.85 8.10
C VAL A 200 -23.14 9.08 8.54
N PHE A 201 -22.49 8.37 7.61
CA PHE A 201 -21.26 7.63 7.85
C PHE A 201 -20.03 8.34 7.26
N CYS A 202 -18.85 8.07 7.82
CA CYS A 202 -17.56 8.54 7.33
C CYS A 202 -16.55 7.42 7.36
N THR A 203 -15.95 7.15 6.20
CA THR A 203 -14.89 6.15 6.02
C THR A 203 -13.54 6.80 5.70
N ASN A 204 -13.52 8.13 5.48
CA ASN A 204 -12.38 8.89 4.93
C ASN A 204 -11.90 8.38 3.57
N THR A 205 -12.79 7.84 2.77
CA THR A 205 -12.54 7.38 1.40
C THR A 205 -13.47 8.07 0.42
N ALA A 206 -13.30 7.80 -0.88
CA ALA A 206 -14.22 8.27 -1.92
C ALA A 206 -15.67 7.81 -1.70
N TYR A 207 -15.88 6.72 -0.96
CA TYR A 207 -17.20 6.20 -0.64
C TYR A 207 -18.09 7.21 0.11
N ASP A 208 -17.48 8.08 0.91
CA ASP A 208 -18.22 9.14 1.62
C ASP A 208 -18.91 10.13 0.69
N GLN A 209 -18.40 10.30 -0.53
CA GLN A 209 -18.96 11.18 -1.54
C GLN A 209 -19.94 10.48 -2.48
N GLU A 210 -19.88 9.14 -2.56
CA GLU A 210 -20.56 8.40 -3.61
C GLU A 210 -21.72 7.55 -3.12
N TYR A 211 -21.69 7.03 -1.88
CA TYR A 211 -22.61 5.97 -1.46
C TYR A 211 -23.77 6.43 -0.59
N VAL A 212 -24.94 5.81 -0.86
CA VAL A 212 -26.15 5.86 -0.04
C VAL A 212 -26.63 4.43 0.20
N PHE A 213 -26.77 4.03 1.46
CA PHE A 213 -27.36 2.75 1.83
C PHE A 213 -28.87 2.84 1.96
N CYS A 214 -29.56 1.78 1.54
CA CYS A 214 -31.00 1.62 1.72
C CYS A 214 -31.37 0.13 1.88
N PRO A 215 -32.63 -0.19 2.25
CA PRO A 215 -33.11 -1.57 2.20
C PRO A 215 -33.08 -2.14 0.79
N ILE A 216 -32.73 -3.41 0.62
CA ILE A 216 -32.66 -4.06 -0.69
C ILE A 216 -34.00 -4.02 -1.45
N GLU A 217 -35.12 -4.19 -0.74
CA GLU A 217 -36.46 -4.17 -1.32
C GLU A 217 -36.79 -2.80 -1.94
N PHE A 218 -36.35 -1.72 -1.30
CA PHE A 218 -36.45 -0.39 -1.85
C PHE A 218 -35.67 -0.24 -3.16
N ALA A 219 -34.40 -0.69 -3.16
CA ALA A 219 -33.57 -0.63 -4.36
C ALA A 219 -34.14 -1.49 -5.49
N ARG A 220 -34.64 -2.68 -5.20
CA ARG A 220 -35.32 -3.56 -6.17
C ARG A 220 -36.54 -2.87 -6.79
N THR A 221 -37.35 -2.24 -5.98
CA THR A 221 -38.54 -1.55 -6.45
C THR A 221 -38.21 -0.32 -7.31
N LEU A 222 -37.23 0.50 -6.88
CA LEU A 222 -36.80 1.70 -7.62
C LEU A 222 -36.22 1.32 -8.98
N MET A 223 -35.36 0.30 -9.03
CA MET A 223 -34.60 -0.12 -10.22
C MET A 223 -35.33 -1.18 -11.05
N ARG A 224 -36.44 -1.71 -10.55
CA ARG A 224 -37.24 -2.79 -11.16
C ARG A 224 -36.42 -4.06 -11.37
N TYR A 225 -35.70 -4.45 -10.33
CA TYR A 225 -34.96 -5.72 -10.23
C TYR A 225 -35.80 -6.74 -9.44
N GLU A 226 -36.78 -7.38 -10.10
CA GLU A 226 -37.63 -8.39 -9.47
C GLU A 226 -36.86 -9.69 -9.26
N GLY A 227 -36.49 -10.00 -8.01
CA GLY A 227 -35.71 -11.20 -7.67
C GLY A 227 -34.25 -11.22 -8.17
N GLU A 228 -33.77 -10.10 -8.69
CA GLU A 228 -32.41 -9.94 -9.17
C GLU A 228 -31.52 -9.21 -8.16
N VAL A 229 -30.21 -9.45 -8.27
CA VAL A 229 -29.15 -8.73 -7.53
C VAL A 229 -28.05 -8.30 -8.49
N THR A 230 -27.29 -7.29 -8.11
CA THR A 230 -26.11 -6.86 -8.87
C THR A 230 -24.85 -7.57 -8.41
N SER A 231 -24.78 -7.89 -7.11
CA SER A 231 -23.69 -8.65 -6.52
C SER A 231 -24.13 -9.45 -5.30
N ILE A 232 -23.33 -10.46 -4.96
CA ILE A 232 -23.41 -11.18 -3.68
C ILE A 232 -22.13 -10.87 -2.94
N GLU A 233 -22.27 -10.42 -1.69
CA GLU A 233 -21.15 -10.12 -0.80
C GLU A 233 -20.96 -11.22 0.23
N VAL A 234 -19.73 -11.72 0.35
CA VAL A 234 -19.36 -12.78 1.28
C VAL A 234 -18.39 -12.24 2.31
N GLN A 235 -18.70 -12.48 3.59
CA GLN A 235 -17.84 -12.17 4.72
C GLN A 235 -17.24 -13.43 5.29
N LEU A 236 -15.95 -13.39 5.62
CA LEU A 236 -15.25 -14.47 6.31
C LEU A 236 -15.29 -14.32 7.83
N LYS A 237 -15.19 -15.45 8.56
CA LYS A 237 -15.05 -15.46 10.04
C LYS A 237 -13.70 -14.92 10.47
N GLU A 238 -12.64 -15.28 9.74
CA GLU A 238 -11.26 -14.85 10.00
C GLU A 238 -10.63 -14.37 8.70
N SER A 239 -10.03 -13.19 8.73
CA SER A 239 -9.30 -12.61 7.61
C SER A 239 -7.90 -13.22 7.53
N GLY A 240 -7.51 -13.81 6.38
CA GLY A 240 -6.12 -14.25 6.23
C GLY A 240 -5.79 -15.21 5.09
N HIS A 241 -6.74 -16.00 4.59
CA HIS A 241 -6.47 -16.99 3.55
C HIS A 241 -7.29 -16.73 2.26
N TYR A 242 -7.25 -15.48 1.79
CA TYR A 242 -8.11 -15.03 0.70
C TYR A 242 -7.98 -15.85 -0.60
N GLU A 243 -6.77 -16.26 -1.01
CA GLU A 243 -6.59 -16.97 -2.29
C GLU A 243 -7.21 -18.37 -2.31
N LYS A 244 -7.08 -19.11 -1.20
CA LYS A 244 -7.63 -20.47 -1.09
C LYS A 244 -9.16 -20.47 -1.06
N SER A 245 -9.74 -19.59 -0.26
CA SER A 245 -11.20 -19.46 -0.14
C SER A 245 -11.80 -18.90 -1.42
N GLN A 246 -11.13 -17.95 -2.09
CA GLN A 246 -11.54 -17.43 -3.38
C GLN A 246 -11.65 -18.52 -4.44
N SER A 247 -10.65 -19.40 -4.54
CA SER A 247 -10.64 -20.50 -5.52
C SER A 247 -11.78 -21.50 -5.28
N LYS A 248 -12.08 -21.78 -4.01
CA LYS A 248 -13.22 -22.67 -3.66
C LYS A 248 -14.55 -22.02 -4.05
N ILE A 249 -14.77 -20.76 -3.67
CA ILE A 249 -15.99 -20.02 -4.03
C ILE A 249 -16.13 -19.95 -5.54
N GLN A 250 -15.04 -19.62 -6.27
CA GLN A 250 -15.05 -19.56 -7.73
C GLN A 250 -15.44 -20.90 -8.38
N THR A 251 -15.00 -22.02 -7.79
CA THR A 251 -15.36 -23.36 -8.28
C THR A 251 -16.86 -23.64 -8.08
N ILE A 252 -17.46 -23.21 -6.98
CA ILE A 252 -18.88 -23.37 -6.67
C ILE A 252 -19.74 -22.54 -7.62
N VAL A 253 -19.40 -21.25 -7.81
CA VAL A 253 -20.22 -20.33 -8.63
C VAL A 253 -20.03 -20.54 -10.14
N GLY A 254 -18.91 -21.16 -10.55
CA GLY A 254 -18.61 -21.42 -11.96
C GLY A 254 -18.13 -20.22 -12.77
N PRO A 255 -17.89 -20.38 -14.08
CA PRO A 255 -17.24 -19.37 -14.92
C PRO A 255 -18.15 -18.17 -15.27
N LYS A 256 -19.45 -18.27 -15.06
CA LYS A 256 -20.42 -17.18 -15.31
C LYS A 256 -20.22 -16.01 -14.36
N TYR A 257 -19.67 -16.28 -13.19
CA TYR A 257 -19.47 -15.30 -12.12
C TYR A 257 -18.00 -15.02 -11.90
N LYS A 258 -17.67 -13.81 -11.49
CA LYS A 258 -16.36 -13.36 -11.09
C LYS A 258 -16.36 -13.13 -9.59
N VAL A 259 -15.46 -13.81 -8.88
CA VAL A 259 -15.25 -13.63 -7.45
C VAL A 259 -14.06 -12.69 -7.26
N LEU A 260 -14.31 -11.51 -6.72
CA LEU A 260 -13.30 -10.50 -6.44
C LEU A 260 -13.01 -10.47 -4.95
N ASN A 261 -11.76 -10.63 -4.55
CA ASN A 261 -11.36 -10.37 -3.18
C ASN A 261 -11.26 -8.85 -2.93
N LYS A 262 -11.19 -8.42 -1.68
CA LYS A 262 -11.15 -7.01 -1.30
C LYS A 262 -10.05 -6.18 -1.96
N PHE A 263 -8.91 -6.80 -2.32
CA PHE A 263 -7.83 -6.12 -3.02
C PHE A 263 -8.11 -5.97 -4.53
N GLN A 264 -8.86 -6.90 -5.09
CA GLN A 264 -9.27 -6.87 -6.50
C GLN A 264 -10.49 -5.98 -6.74
N GLN A 265 -11.31 -5.72 -5.72
CA GLN A 265 -12.41 -4.75 -5.80
C GLN A 265 -11.86 -3.34 -6.06
N GLU A 266 -10.73 -3.00 -5.45
CA GLU A 266 -10.02 -1.73 -5.62
C GLU A 266 -8.68 -1.91 -6.38
N GLU A 267 -8.70 -2.75 -7.43
CA GLU A 267 -7.49 -3.13 -8.18
C GLU A 267 -6.70 -1.92 -8.69
N SER A 268 -7.41 -0.90 -9.18
CA SER A 268 -6.81 0.35 -9.68
C SER A 268 -6.00 1.07 -8.61
N LEU A 269 -6.56 1.22 -7.42
CA LEU A 269 -5.92 1.88 -6.29
C LEU A 269 -4.67 1.09 -5.82
N PHE A 270 -4.82 -0.21 -5.60
CA PHE A 270 -3.71 -1.05 -5.14
C PHE A 270 -2.58 -1.16 -6.16
N LYS A 271 -2.89 -1.24 -7.46
CA LYS A 271 -1.88 -1.20 -8.54
C LYS A 271 -1.15 0.13 -8.57
N THR A 272 -1.86 1.25 -8.42
CA THR A 272 -1.25 2.59 -8.36
C THR A 272 -0.30 2.68 -7.17
N MET A 273 -0.73 2.26 -5.98
CA MET A 273 0.12 2.26 -4.78
C MET A 273 1.37 1.38 -4.93
N GLN A 274 1.26 0.19 -5.56
CA GLN A 274 2.42 -0.65 -5.85
C GLN A 274 3.39 0.02 -6.82
N SER A 275 2.87 0.67 -7.86
CA SER A 275 3.68 1.42 -8.82
C SER A 275 4.39 2.60 -8.17
N GLU A 276 3.70 3.36 -7.31
CA GLU A 276 4.29 4.45 -6.53
C GLU A 276 5.40 3.96 -5.61
N LYS A 277 5.19 2.85 -4.88
CA LYS A 277 6.22 2.24 -4.03
C LYS A 277 7.46 1.88 -4.84
N LEU A 278 7.28 1.30 -6.02
CA LEU A 278 8.40 0.95 -6.90
C LEU A 278 9.15 2.19 -7.39
N VAL A 279 8.44 3.23 -7.82
CA VAL A 279 9.06 4.50 -8.28
C VAL A 279 9.86 5.15 -7.15
N ILE A 280 9.29 5.24 -5.96
CA ILE A 280 9.97 5.80 -4.78
C ILE A 280 11.23 4.98 -4.45
N TYR A 281 11.12 3.65 -4.48
CA TYR A 281 12.26 2.76 -4.25
C TYR A 281 13.38 3.01 -5.26
N VAL A 282 13.07 3.12 -6.55
CA VAL A 282 14.04 3.37 -7.63
C VAL A 282 14.71 4.73 -7.44
N ILE A 283 13.95 5.78 -7.11
CA ILE A 283 14.50 7.13 -6.86
C ILE A 283 15.47 7.10 -5.68
N LEU A 284 15.09 6.48 -4.57
CA LEU A 284 15.93 6.38 -3.38
C LEU A 284 17.15 5.49 -3.61
N ALA A 285 17.01 4.40 -4.37
CA ALA A 285 18.14 3.57 -4.78
C ALA A 285 19.12 4.34 -5.68
N PHE A 286 18.60 5.23 -6.54
CA PHE A 286 19.44 6.12 -7.33
C PHE A 286 20.20 7.15 -6.46
N ILE A 287 19.55 7.71 -5.44
CA ILE A 287 20.21 8.59 -4.47
C ILE A 287 21.33 7.83 -3.74
N LEU A 288 21.06 6.59 -3.30
CA LEU A 288 22.07 5.72 -2.70
C LEU A 288 23.24 5.45 -3.68
N PHE A 289 22.92 5.22 -4.95
CA PHE A 289 23.93 5.04 -5.99
C PHE A 289 24.82 6.27 -6.14
N VAL A 290 24.24 7.48 -6.16
CA VAL A 290 24.99 8.75 -6.20
C VAL A 290 25.86 8.90 -4.95
N ALA A 291 25.33 8.62 -3.76
CA ALA A 291 26.10 8.65 -2.51
C ALA A 291 27.30 7.68 -2.55
N ALA A 292 27.13 6.53 -3.20
CA ALA A 292 28.18 5.52 -3.33
C ALA A 292 29.33 5.96 -4.27
N PHE A 293 29.18 6.98 -5.12
CA PHE A 293 30.30 7.55 -5.88
C PHE A 293 31.40 8.11 -4.98
N ASN A 294 31.09 8.57 -3.77
CA ASN A 294 32.10 9.01 -2.81
C ASN A 294 33.08 7.90 -2.45
N ILE A 295 32.65 6.62 -2.53
CA ILE A 295 33.52 5.46 -2.31
C ILE A 295 34.64 5.41 -3.38
N ILE A 296 34.32 5.75 -4.63
CA ILE A 296 35.30 5.74 -5.72
C ILE A 296 36.44 6.72 -5.42
N GLY A 297 36.08 7.92 -4.92
CA GLY A 297 37.05 8.92 -4.49
C GLY A 297 37.86 8.47 -3.27
N SER A 298 37.18 7.91 -2.26
CA SER A 298 37.78 7.38 -1.03
C SER A 298 38.81 6.27 -1.32
N ILE A 299 38.41 5.26 -2.11
CA ILE A 299 39.33 4.16 -2.50
C ILE A 299 40.47 4.71 -3.36
N GLY A 300 40.22 5.65 -4.28
CA GLY A 300 41.25 6.26 -5.11
C GLY A 300 42.34 6.94 -4.28
N MET A 301 41.93 7.72 -3.27
CA MET A 301 42.84 8.40 -2.36
C MET A 301 43.60 7.42 -1.46
N LEU A 302 42.92 6.40 -0.92
CA LEU A 302 43.49 5.35 -0.13
C LEU A 302 44.62 4.58 -0.89
N VAL A 303 44.38 4.31 -2.17
CA VAL A 303 45.38 3.66 -3.04
C VAL A 303 46.64 4.49 -3.14
N LEU A 304 46.50 5.82 -3.27
CA LEU A 304 47.68 6.71 -3.34
C LEU A 304 48.47 6.73 -2.02
N GLU A 305 47.75 6.78 -0.89
CA GLU A 305 48.41 6.74 0.44
C GLU A 305 49.11 5.42 0.72
N LYS A 306 48.48 4.31 0.37
CA LYS A 306 48.98 2.95 0.63
C LYS A 306 49.92 2.43 -0.46
N GLN A 307 50.48 3.30 -1.32
CA GLN A 307 51.45 2.87 -2.35
C GLN A 307 52.68 2.19 -1.77
N ARG A 308 53.24 2.74 -0.67
CA ARG A 308 54.40 2.12 0.02
C ARG A 308 54.08 0.75 0.58
N ASP A 309 52.95 0.62 1.27
CA ASP A 309 52.49 -0.68 1.83
C ASP A 309 52.29 -1.70 0.71
N THR A 310 51.73 -1.25 -0.41
CA THR A 310 51.50 -2.07 -1.62
C THR A 310 52.83 -2.53 -2.23
N ALA A 311 53.85 -1.65 -2.27
CA ALA A 311 55.17 -2.00 -2.76
C ALA A 311 55.86 -3.06 -1.86
N VAL A 312 55.74 -2.90 -0.54
CA VAL A 312 56.26 -3.91 0.43
C VAL A 312 55.54 -5.25 0.26
N LEU A 313 54.23 -5.26 0.14
CA LEU A 313 53.48 -6.50 -0.09
C LEU A 313 53.91 -7.17 -1.42
N ARG A 314 54.22 -6.42 -2.45
CA ARG A 314 54.70 -6.95 -3.72
C ARG A 314 56.12 -7.55 -3.59
N SER A 315 57.02 -6.90 -2.88
CA SER A 315 58.35 -7.45 -2.61
C SER A 315 58.32 -8.75 -1.80
N MET A 316 57.27 -8.92 -0.97
CA MET A 316 56.97 -10.17 -0.26
C MET A 316 56.26 -11.22 -1.13
N GLY A 317 56.06 -10.97 -2.44
CA GLY A 317 55.44 -11.91 -3.37
C GLY A 317 53.93 -11.83 -3.53
N ALA A 318 53.29 -10.76 -3.03
CA ALA A 318 51.86 -10.61 -3.19
C ALA A 318 51.45 -10.43 -4.66
N SER A 319 50.50 -11.22 -5.13
CA SER A 319 50.00 -11.12 -6.50
C SER A 319 49.19 -9.85 -6.70
N LYS A 320 49.16 -9.32 -7.94
CA LYS A 320 48.30 -8.16 -8.33
C LYS A 320 46.84 -8.38 -7.97
N GLY A 321 46.34 -9.61 -8.10
CA GLY A 321 44.97 -10.00 -7.76
C GLY A 321 44.70 -9.96 -6.25
N LEU A 322 45.67 -10.23 -5.38
CA LEU A 322 45.54 -10.08 -3.94
C LEU A 322 45.36 -8.62 -3.56
N ILE A 323 46.19 -7.73 -4.08
CA ILE A 323 46.12 -6.28 -3.84
C ILE A 323 44.77 -5.72 -4.29
N GLN A 324 44.32 -6.09 -5.48
CA GLN A 324 43.02 -5.68 -6.00
C GLN A 324 41.86 -6.10 -5.07
N ARG A 325 41.90 -7.31 -4.52
CA ARG A 325 40.89 -7.80 -3.58
C ARG A 325 40.90 -7.07 -2.25
N ILE A 326 42.09 -6.66 -1.75
CA ILE A 326 42.19 -5.88 -0.51
C ILE A 326 41.36 -4.58 -0.64
N PHE A 327 41.58 -3.81 -1.69
CA PHE A 327 40.83 -2.56 -1.92
C PHE A 327 39.34 -2.78 -2.26
N LEU A 328 39.02 -3.88 -2.95
CA LEU A 328 37.62 -4.27 -3.18
C LEU A 328 36.89 -4.54 -1.85
N TYR A 329 37.50 -5.35 -0.98
CA TYR A 329 36.88 -5.68 0.32
C TYR A 329 36.82 -4.50 1.26
N GLU A 330 37.72 -3.55 1.16
CA GLU A 330 37.68 -2.32 1.92
C GLU A 330 36.50 -1.43 1.49
N GLY A 331 36.33 -1.20 0.19
CA GLY A 331 35.15 -0.46 -0.30
C GLY A 331 33.82 -1.15 0.02
N MET A 332 33.79 -2.49 -0.08
CA MET A 332 32.63 -3.26 0.36
C MET A 332 32.40 -3.16 1.88
N GLY A 333 33.48 -3.19 2.67
CA GLY A 333 33.42 -3.05 4.12
C GLY A 333 32.88 -1.67 4.55
N THR A 334 33.39 -0.61 3.94
CA THR A 334 32.90 0.77 4.14
C THR A 334 31.41 0.88 3.87
N SER A 335 30.96 0.33 2.73
CA SER A 335 29.56 0.35 2.35
C SER A 335 28.67 -0.49 3.26
N LEU A 336 29.17 -1.65 3.67
CA LEU A 336 28.44 -2.57 4.57
C LEU A 336 28.25 -1.92 5.94
N ILE A 337 29.29 -1.26 6.47
CA ILE A 337 29.19 -0.51 7.73
C ILE A 337 28.17 0.62 7.59
N GLY A 338 28.27 1.44 6.53
CA GLY A 338 27.31 2.51 6.27
C GLY A 338 25.88 1.99 6.09
N GLY A 339 25.71 0.93 5.28
CA GLY A 339 24.41 0.31 5.04
C GLY A 339 23.78 -0.29 6.30
N LEU A 340 24.51 -1.10 7.06
CA LEU A 340 24.00 -1.71 8.30
C LEU A 340 23.69 -0.65 9.36
N SER A 341 24.58 0.34 9.54
CA SER A 341 24.29 1.45 10.48
C SER A 341 23.08 2.26 10.04
N GLY A 342 22.87 2.45 8.73
CA GLY A 342 21.68 3.09 8.18
C GLY A 342 20.40 2.29 8.38
N LEU A 343 20.45 0.96 8.17
CA LEU A 343 19.32 0.06 8.48
C LEU A 343 18.92 0.14 9.95
N ILE A 344 19.91 0.12 10.85
CA ILE A 344 19.67 0.22 12.31
C ILE A 344 19.09 1.60 12.65
N LEU A 345 19.68 2.68 12.14
CA LEU A 345 19.19 4.04 12.36
C LEU A 345 17.77 4.22 11.85
N GLY A 346 17.50 3.74 10.63
CA GLY A 346 16.14 3.77 10.06
C GLY A 346 15.14 2.99 10.91
N ALA A 347 15.51 1.78 11.37
CA ALA A 347 14.68 0.99 12.26
C ALA A 347 14.40 1.70 13.59
N ILE A 348 15.41 2.32 14.22
CA ILE A 348 15.25 3.08 15.47
C ILE A 348 14.28 4.24 15.26
N ILE A 349 14.43 5.01 14.17
CA ILE A 349 13.53 6.14 13.87
C ILE A 349 12.10 5.64 13.66
N CYS A 350 11.91 4.54 12.92
CA CYS A 350 10.61 3.92 12.72
C CYS A 350 9.97 3.45 14.05
N LEU A 351 10.74 2.82 14.94
CA LEU A 351 10.28 2.40 16.27
C LEU A 351 9.90 3.59 17.15
N LEU A 352 10.72 4.66 17.12
CA LEU A 352 10.40 5.88 17.86
C LEU A 352 9.10 6.52 17.35
N GLN A 353 8.90 6.54 16.03
CA GLN A 353 7.65 7.03 15.44
C GLN A 353 6.44 6.17 15.87
N GLN A 354 6.57 4.84 15.90
CA GLN A 354 5.51 3.94 16.36
C GLN A 354 5.19 4.11 17.86
N ALA A 355 6.22 4.35 18.69
CA ALA A 355 6.04 4.45 20.14
C ALA A 355 5.56 5.84 20.58
N PHE A 356 6.10 6.91 19.98
CA PHE A 356 5.89 8.29 20.45
C PHE A 356 5.03 9.15 19.52
N HIS A 357 4.65 8.63 18.31
CA HIS A 357 3.81 9.37 17.36
C HIS A 357 4.32 10.80 17.07
N ILE A 358 5.64 10.95 16.88
CA ILE A 358 6.35 12.25 16.82
C ILE A 358 5.84 13.08 15.62
N VAL A 359 5.66 12.44 14.47
CA VAL A 359 5.17 13.09 13.25
C VAL A 359 3.67 12.87 13.14
N LYS A 360 2.90 13.96 13.27
CA LYS A 360 1.44 13.96 13.17
C LYS A 360 0.98 14.19 11.73
N LEU A 361 -0.16 13.61 11.36
CA LEU A 361 -0.85 13.80 10.09
C LEU A 361 -1.89 14.92 10.30
N GLY A 362 -1.65 16.12 9.76
CA GLY A 362 -2.58 17.23 9.84
C GLY A 362 -2.24 18.27 10.94
N GLY A 363 -2.58 19.54 10.67
CA GLY A 363 -2.49 20.63 11.64
C GLY A 363 -3.63 20.58 12.66
N ASP A 364 -3.46 21.34 13.75
CA ASP A 364 -4.47 21.49 14.81
C ASP A 364 -5.82 21.91 14.21
N GLY A 365 -6.82 21.01 14.26
CA GLY A 365 -8.21 21.32 13.89
C GLY A 365 -8.83 20.50 12.74
N THR A 366 -8.14 19.54 12.15
CA THR A 366 -8.72 18.66 11.14
C THR A 366 -9.20 17.35 11.77
N ASN A 367 -10.47 17.00 11.56
CA ASN A 367 -11.11 15.76 12.00
C ASN A 367 -10.60 14.54 11.19
N TYR A 368 -9.28 14.29 11.19
CA TYR A 368 -8.76 13.03 10.67
C TYR A 368 -8.89 11.95 11.74
N LEU A 369 -9.44 10.79 11.37
CA LEU A 369 -9.52 9.60 12.24
C LEU A 369 -8.15 9.12 12.74
N ILE A 370 -7.07 9.54 12.10
CA ILE A 370 -5.70 9.18 12.47
C ILE A 370 -4.87 10.46 12.62
N SER A 371 -4.32 10.64 13.83
CA SER A 371 -3.58 11.83 14.20
C SER A 371 -2.09 11.77 13.86
N TYR A 372 -1.54 10.65 13.38
CA TYR A 372 -0.10 10.43 13.16
C TYR A 372 0.20 9.62 11.91
N TYR A 373 1.42 9.77 11.36
CA TYR A 373 1.88 8.96 10.23
C TYR A 373 2.05 7.50 10.65
N PRO A 374 1.33 6.57 9.99
CA PRO A 374 1.47 5.15 10.25
C PRO A 374 2.82 4.65 9.71
N VAL A 375 3.47 3.78 10.46
CA VAL A 375 4.74 3.16 10.06
C VAL A 375 4.63 1.66 10.24
N GLN A 376 4.89 0.89 9.17
CA GLN A 376 4.87 -0.56 9.17
C GLN A 376 6.18 -1.12 8.62
N MET A 377 7.00 -1.69 9.48
CA MET A 377 8.26 -2.31 9.09
C MET A 377 8.03 -3.72 8.57
N ARG A 378 8.49 -4.01 7.33
CA ARG A 378 8.45 -5.35 6.73
C ARG A 378 9.87 -5.87 6.52
N VAL A 379 10.16 -7.08 6.97
CA VAL A 379 11.49 -7.71 6.88
C VAL A 379 12.00 -7.76 5.43
N TRP A 380 11.10 -7.97 4.47
CA TRP A 380 11.44 -8.01 3.05
C TRP A 380 12.01 -6.70 2.52
N ASP A 381 11.54 -5.55 3.02
CA ASP A 381 12.07 -4.24 2.62
C ASP A 381 13.51 -4.05 3.16
N PHE A 382 13.78 -4.49 4.39
CA PHE A 382 15.13 -4.48 4.94
C PHE A 382 16.11 -5.35 4.13
N LEU A 383 15.67 -6.53 3.71
CA LEU A 383 16.47 -7.42 2.86
C LEU A 383 16.70 -6.81 1.48
N ALA A 384 15.69 -6.16 0.90
CA ALA A 384 15.80 -5.46 -0.38
C ALA A 384 16.79 -4.30 -0.29
N VAL A 385 16.71 -3.47 0.76
CA VAL A 385 17.66 -2.37 0.99
C VAL A 385 19.07 -2.90 1.17
N LEU A 386 19.26 -3.94 1.98
CA LEU A 386 20.58 -4.56 2.19
C LEU A 386 21.16 -5.10 0.88
N ALA A 387 20.34 -5.79 0.07
CA ALA A 387 20.75 -6.29 -1.24
C ALA A 387 21.14 -5.14 -2.17
N THR A 388 20.38 -4.03 -2.18
CA THR A 388 20.68 -2.84 -2.98
C THR A 388 22.01 -2.20 -2.56
N VAL A 389 22.26 -2.06 -1.25
CA VAL A 389 23.53 -1.56 -0.72
C VAL A 389 24.69 -2.45 -1.18
N LEU A 390 24.56 -3.78 -1.08
CA LEU A 390 25.59 -4.73 -1.49
C LEU A 390 25.86 -4.67 -3.00
N ILE A 391 24.83 -4.60 -3.84
CA ILE A 391 24.96 -4.51 -5.29
C ILE A 391 25.65 -3.22 -5.69
N ILE A 392 25.20 -2.07 -5.18
CA ILE A 392 25.78 -0.76 -5.48
C ILE A 392 27.22 -0.69 -4.97
N SER A 393 27.50 -1.18 -3.77
CA SER A 393 28.84 -1.27 -3.20
C SER A 393 29.79 -2.09 -4.08
N LEU A 394 29.34 -3.24 -4.56
CA LEU A 394 30.13 -4.08 -5.45
C LEU A 394 30.45 -3.34 -6.77
N LEU A 395 29.45 -2.71 -7.37
CA LEU A 395 29.60 -1.97 -8.62
C LEU A 395 30.60 -0.82 -8.48
N THR A 396 30.45 0.01 -7.42
CA THR A 396 31.30 1.19 -7.19
C THR A 396 32.72 0.82 -6.77
N SER A 397 32.92 -0.29 -6.06
CA SER A 397 34.25 -0.76 -5.62
C SER A 397 35.03 -1.45 -6.75
N ILE A 398 34.37 -2.03 -7.75
CA ILE A 398 35.05 -2.68 -8.89
C ILE A 398 35.78 -1.65 -9.78
N ILE A 399 35.24 -0.45 -9.95
CA ILE A 399 35.80 0.58 -10.85
C ILE A 399 37.21 0.98 -10.44
N PRO A 400 37.49 1.46 -9.20
CA PRO A 400 38.84 1.82 -8.78
C PRO A 400 39.76 0.60 -8.68
N ALA A 401 39.25 -0.55 -8.27
CA ALA A 401 40.04 -1.79 -8.18
C ALA A 401 40.55 -2.27 -9.56
N ARG A 402 39.78 -2.03 -10.65
CA ARG A 402 40.24 -2.32 -12.03
C ARG A 402 41.27 -1.30 -12.55
N LYS A 403 41.10 -0.01 -12.22
CA LYS A 403 42.07 1.03 -12.60
C LYS A 403 43.43 0.79 -12.00
N LEU A 404 43.49 0.36 -10.75
CA LEU A 404 44.74 -0.07 -10.07
C LEU A 404 45.49 -1.14 -10.86
N ARG A 405 44.81 -2.15 -11.38
CA ARG A 405 45.45 -3.24 -12.15
C ARG A 405 46.14 -2.69 -13.41
N LYS A 406 45.59 -1.64 -14.06
CA LYS A 406 46.21 -0.99 -15.22
C LYS A 406 47.41 -0.13 -14.81
N SER A 407 47.31 0.66 -13.75
CA SER A 407 48.39 1.53 -13.27
C SER A 407 49.65 0.75 -12.81
N ILE A 408 49.45 -0.40 -12.20
CA ILE A 408 50.55 -1.33 -11.80
C ILE A 408 51.21 -2.00 -13.04
N GLN A 409 50.59 -1.96 -14.22
CA GLN A 409 51.15 -2.46 -15.47
C GLN A 409 52.05 -1.46 -16.17
N THR A 410 51.76 -0.16 -16.03
CA THR A 410 52.46 0.93 -16.78
C THR A 410 53.70 1.49 -16.09
N ASN A 411 53.87 1.31 -14.77
CA ASN A 411 55.09 1.68 -14.05
C ASN A 411 55.63 0.47 -13.30
N PRO A 412 56.52 -0.32 -13.89
CA PRO A 412 57.37 -1.29 -13.13
C PRO A 412 58.38 -0.48 -12.32
N ILE A 413 58.15 -0.34 -11.00
CA ILE A 413 59.18 0.12 -10.06
C ILE A 413 60.17 -0.98 -9.86
#